data_1aab89efd4f5263d3686ff39b26414d4
#
_entry.id   1aab89efd4f5263d3686ff39b26414d4
#
_cell.length_a   1.000
_cell.length_b   1.000
_cell.length_c   1.000
_cell.angle_alpha   90.00
_cell.angle_beta   90.00
_cell.angle_gamma   90.00
#
_symmetry.space_group_name_H-M   'P 1'
#
loop_
_entity.id
_entity.type
_entity.pdbx_description
1 polymer ?
#
loop_
_entity_poly.entity_id
_entity_poly.type
_entity_poly.pdbx_seq_one_letter_code
_entity_poly.pdbx_strand_id
1 'polypeptide(L)'
;MIDIEEYSKKMKNAQLFQGMGFNRILEFNNDIVRFEFFVERRHCHSGNIAQGGYVTGWIDTTMAHLAMASSDFTVNPLTLELKVSFFEPAHPGIVTTAAQIIKMGKSTAFIEGSLFDNEGNILAKGSSSNRLIPSEKFSERY
;
A
#
# COMPACT_ATOMS: atom_id res chain seq x y z
N MET A 1 1.19 -4.39 20.35
CA MET A 1 0.96 -5.18 19.10
C MET A 1 -0.42 -4.80 18.56
N ILE A 2 -0.50 -4.53 17.26
CA ILE A 2 -1.78 -4.17 16.64
C ILE A 2 -2.67 -5.40 16.53
N ASP A 3 -3.94 -5.25 16.90
CA ASP A 3 -4.97 -6.19 16.51
C ASP A 3 -5.26 -6.02 15.01
N ILE A 4 -4.76 -6.96 14.21
CA ILE A 4 -4.84 -6.92 12.74
C ILE A 4 -6.31 -6.96 12.29
N GLU A 5 -7.14 -7.70 12.97
CA GLU A 5 -8.56 -7.83 12.61
C GLU A 5 -9.32 -6.52 12.86
N GLU A 6 -9.11 -5.89 14.00
CA GLU A 6 -9.69 -4.59 14.32
C GLU A 6 -9.18 -3.51 13.36
N TYR A 7 -7.87 -3.48 13.11
CA TYR A 7 -7.26 -2.53 12.19
C TYR A 7 -7.77 -2.69 10.76
N SER A 8 -7.92 -3.93 10.31
CA SER A 8 -8.49 -4.25 8.99
C SER A 8 -9.92 -3.74 8.84
N LYS A 9 -10.75 -3.92 9.88
CA LYS A 9 -12.12 -3.37 9.92
C LYS A 9 -12.13 -1.85 9.85
N LYS A 10 -11.24 -1.20 10.59
CA LYS A 10 -11.09 0.26 10.58
C LYS A 10 -10.71 0.77 9.19
N MET A 11 -9.73 0.15 8.54
CA MET A 11 -9.36 0.47 7.17
C MET A 11 -10.53 0.30 6.21
N LYS A 12 -11.22 -0.83 6.30
CA LYS A 12 -12.36 -1.15 5.42
C LYS A 12 -13.51 -0.15 5.52
N ASN A 13 -13.66 0.49 6.67
CA ASN A 13 -14.68 1.52 6.90
C ASN A 13 -14.25 2.93 6.49
N ALA A 14 -12.97 3.16 6.20
CA ALA A 14 -12.50 4.45 5.73
C ALA A 14 -12.84 4.66 4.25
N GLN A 15 -13.34 5.85 3.91
CA GLN A 15 -13.78 6.16 2.54
C GLN A 15 -12.69 5.95 1.50
N LEU A 16 -11.45 6.35 1.81
CA LEU A 16 -10.31 6.16 0.91
C LEU A 16 -10.14 4.68 0.54
N PHE A 17 -10.11 3.82 1.53
CA PHE A 17 -9.87 2.40 1.31
C PHE A 17 -11.06 1.69 0.68
N GLN A 18 -12.29 2.14 0.98
CA GLN A 18 -13.50 1.69 0.26
C GLN A 18 -13.39 2.01 -1.22
N GLY A 19 -12.99 3.24 -1.56
CA GLY A 19 -12.78 3.67 -2.94
C GLY A 19 -11.71 2.86 -3.67
N MET A 20 -10.70 2.41 -2.97
CA MET A 20 -9.61 1.58 -3.50
C MET A 20 -9.96 0.10 -3.60
N GLY A 21 -11.10 -0.33 -3.09
CA GLY A 21 -11.48 -1.75 -3.08
C GLY A 21 -10.71 -2.58 -2.05
N PHE A 22 -10.24 -1.96 -0.97
CA PHE A 22 -9.55 -2.67 0.11
C PHE A 22 -10.43 -3.78 0.68
N ASN A 23 -9.90 -4.99 0.78
CA ASN A 23 -10.63 -6.14 1.29
C ASN A 23 -10.14 -6.55 2.69
N ARG A 24 -8.87 -6.85 2.85
CA ARG A 24 -8.30 -7.25 4.14
C ARG A 24 -6.79 -7.15 4.19
N ILE A 25 -6.28 -7.19 5.41
CA ILE A 25 -4.86 -7.35 5.69
C ILE A 25 -4.53 -8.84 5.64
N LEU A 26 -3.52 -9.24 4.86
CA LEU A 26 -3.01 -10.60 4.81
C LEU A 26 -1.84 -10.80 5.77
N GLU A 27 -0.99 -9.79 5.89
CA GLU A 27 0.18 -9.81 6.76
C GLU A 27 0.52 -8.38 7.17
N PHE A 28 0.89 -8.20 8.44
CA PHE A 28 1.20 -6.88 8.97
C PHE A 28 2.17 -7.01 10.14
N ASN A 29 3.43 -6.72 9.89
CA ASN A 29 4.49 -6.73 10.90
C ASN A 29 5.60 -5.74 10.53
N ASN A 30 6.67 -5.70 11.30
CA ASN A 30 7.76 -4.73 11.13
C ASN A 30 8.59 -4.95 9.85
N ASP A 31 8.50 -6.13 9.25
CA ASP A 31 9.32 -6.52 8.10
C ASP A 31 8.54 -6.53 6.79
N ILE A 32 7.25 -6.81 6.85
CA ILE A 32 6.41 -6.96 5.67
C ILE A 32 4.97 -6.54 5.96
N VAL A 33 4.36 -5.88 5.00
CA VAL A 33 2.92 -5.63 4.94
C VAL A 33 2.39 -6.18 3.65
N ARG A 34 1.28 -6.92 3.73
CA ARG A 34 0.55 -7.45 2.57
C ARG A 34 -0.93 -7.16 2.71
N PHE A 35 -1.49 -6.60 1.67
CA PHE A 35 -2.91 -6.27 1.57
C PHE A 35 -3.57 -7.03 0.43
N GLU A 36 -4.87 -7.22 0.56
CA GLU A 36 -5.73 -7.74 -0.49
C GLU A 36 -6.71 -6.66 -0.90
N PHE A 37 -6.83 -6.44 -2.22
CA PHE A 37 -7.79 -5.52 -2.81
C PHE A 37 -8.69 -6.28 -3.78
N PHE A 38 -9.89 -5.77 -3.96
CA PHE A 38 -10.81 -6.25 -4.98
C PHE A 38 -10.88 -5.23 -6.11
N VAL A 39 -10.36 -5.58 -7.28
CA VAL A 39 -10.43 -4.74 -8.47
C VAL A 39 -11.83 -4.83 -9.04
N GLU A 40 -12.50 -3.69 -9.10
CA GLU A 40 -13.84 -3.55 -9.66
C GLU A 40 -13.80 -2.79 -10.99
N ARG A 41 -14.89 -2.87 -11.75
CA ARG A 41 -15.00 -2.13 -13.03
C ARG A 41 -14.77 -0.63 -12.88
N ARG A 42 -15.18 -0.04 -11.76
CA ARG A 42 -14.94 1.38 -11.45
C ARG A 42 -13.46 1.77 -11.37
N HIS A 43 -12.58 0.80 -11.17
CA HIS A 43 -11.13 1.00 -11.14
C HIS A 43 -10.50 0.90 -12.53
N CYS A 44 -11.28 0.46 -13.53
CA CYS A 44 -10.77 0.10 -14.84
C CYS A 44 -11.13 1.14 -15.93
N HIS A 45 -10.22 1.28 -16.87
CA HIS A 45 -10.47 1.92 -18.15
C HIS A 45 -10.88 0.87 -19.20
N SER A 46 -10.74 1.16 -20.49
CA SER A 46 -11.10 0.27 -21.59
C SER A 46 -10.46 -1.12 -21.46
N GLY A 47 -11.21 -2.16 -21.86
CA GLY A 47 -10.74 -3.56 -21.80
C GLY A 47 -10.70 -4.16 -20.39
N ASN A 48 -11.39 -3.56 -19.42
CA ASN A 48 -11.36 -3.98 -18.03
C ASN A 48 -9.94 -4.06 -17.45
N ILE A 49 -9.13 -3.06 -17.76
CA ILE A 49 -7.76 -2.94 -17.25
C ILE A 49 -7.75 -1.89 -16.15
N ALA A 50 -7.26 -2.24 -14.96
CA ALA A 50 -7.16 -1.30 -13.86
C ALA A 50 -6.28 -0.10 -14.26
N GLN A 51 -6.81 1.10 -14.01
CA GLN A 51 -6.11 2.33 -14.33
C GLN A 51 -4.82 2.43 -13.51
N GLY A 52 -3.71 2.87 -14.16
CA GLY A 52 -2.39 2.86 -13.55
C GLY A 52 -2.28 3.63 -12.23
N GLY A 53 -3.10 4.65 -12.04
CA GLY A 53 -3.17 5.39 -10.78
C GLY A 53 -3.70 4.54 -9.62
N TYR A 54 -4.65 3.65 -9.86
CA TYR A 54 -5.12 2.70 -8.83
C TYR A 54 -4.05 1.67 -8.50
N VAL A 55 -3.42 1.08 -9.52
CA VAL A 55 -2.29 0.15 -9.32
C VAL A 55 -1.21 0.80 -8.46
N THR A 56 -0.81 2.01 -8.83
CA THR A 56 0.15 2.82 -8.10
C THR A 56 -0.31 3.10 -6.66
N GLY A 57 -1.58 3.46 -6.48
CA GLY A 57 -2.17 3.73 -5.16
C GLY A 57 -2.20 2.49 -4.27
N TRP A 58 -2.51 1.31 -4.80
CA TRP A 58 -2.48 0.06 -4.02
C TRP A 58 -1.06 -0.25 -3.52
N ILE A 59 -0.06 -0.07 -4.36
CA ILE A 59 1.34 -0.27 -3.99
C ILE A 59 1.78 0.80 -2.98
N ASP A 60 1.48 2.06 -3.23
CA ASP A 60 1.89 3.19 -2.39
C ASP A 60 1.31 3.08 -0.97
N THR A 61 0.03 2.78 -0.83
CA THR A 61 -0.58 2.64 0.50
C THR A 61 -0.01 1.47 1.28
N THR A 62 0.36 0.37 0.61
CA THR A 62 0.99 -0.78 1.26
C THR A 62 2.39 -0.41 1.76
N MET A 63 3.17 0.30 0.97
CA MET A 63 4.49 0.79 1.38
C MET A 63 4.40 1.78 2.54
N ALA A 64 3.42 2.68 2.53
CA ALA A 64 3.20 3.62 3.61
C ALA A 64 2.87 2.92 4.94
N HIS A 65 2.02 1.89 4.88
CA HIS A 65 1.68 1.12 6.08
C HIS A 65 2.87 0.32 6.62
N LEU A 66 3.77 -0.14 5.76
CA LEU A 66 5.00 -0.78 6.21
C LEU A 66 5.91 0.20 6.96
N ALA A 67 6.05 1.43 6.50
CA ALA A 67 6.81 2.45 7.23
C ALA A 67 6.22 2.71 8.63
N MET A 68 4.90 2.76 8.73
CA MET A 68 4.22 2.89 10.02
C MET A 68 4.43 1.66 10.91
N ALA A 69 4.24 0.47 10.38
CA ALA A 69 4.42 -0.78 11.12
C ALA A 69 5.86 -0.94 11.62
N SER A 70 6.86 -0.67 10.77
CA SER A 70 8.28 -0.80 11.11
C SER A 70 8.75 0.16 12.19
N SER A 71 8.01 1.23 12.43
CA SER A 71 8.29 2.21 13.48
C SER A 71 7.38 2.08 14.70
N ASP A 72 6.60 1.01 14.79
CA ASP A 72 5.56 0.87 15.81
C ASP A 72 4.61 2.09 15.86
N PHE A 73 4.27 2.64 14.70
CA PHE A 73 3.40 3.82 14.53
C PHE A 73 3.94 5.12 15.15
N THR A 74 5.24 5.20 15.36
CA THR A 74 5.87 6.44 15.86
C THR A 74 6.09 7.48 14.76
N VAL A 75 6.05 7.06 13.49
CA VAL A 75 6.18 7.95 12.33
C VAL A 75 5.05 7.73 11.32
N ASN A 76 4.77 8.79 10.56
CA ASN A 76 3.94 8.76 9.37
C ASN A 76 4.81 9.09 8.15
N PRO A 77 4.77 8.29 7.09
CA PRO A 77 5.51 8.57 5.88
C PRO A 77 4.78 9.60 5.01
N LEU A 78 5.56 10.47 4.37
CA LEU A 78 5.11 11.26 3.22
C LEU A 78 5.94 10.82 2.01
N THR A 79 5.30 10.33 0.99
CA THR A 79 5.96 9.92 -0.25
C THR A 79 6.54 11.14 -0.95
N LEU A 80 7.85 11.15 -1.18
CA LEU A 80 8.56 12.21 -1.90
C LEU A 80 8.67 11.88 -3.38
N GLU A 81 8.95 10.61 -3.69
CA GLU A 81 9.09 10.11 -5.04
C GLU A 81 8.56 8.69 -5.10
N LEU A 82 7.86 8.39 -6.16
CA LEU A 82 7.25 7.09 -6.41
C LEU A 82 7.45 6.72 -7.88
N LYS A 83 8.09 5.59 -8.10
CA LYS A 83 8.28 5.02 -9.44
C LYS A 83 7.60 3.66 -9.49
N VAL A 84 6.78 3.43 -10.51
CA VAL A 84 6.11 2.15 -10.73
C VAL A 84 6.38 1.66 -12.14
N SER A 85 6.77 0.40 -12.27
CA SER A 85 6.84 -0.32 -13.54
C SER A 85 5.68 -1.28 -13.64
N PHE A 86 4.99 -1.26 -14.77
CA PHE A 86 3.82 -2.08 -15.05
C PHE A 86 4.24 -3.20 -16.00
N PHE A 87 4.08 -4.44 -15.58
CA PHE A 87 4.51 -5.61 -16.35
C PHE A 87 3.35 -6.27 -17.09
N GLU A 88 2.21 -6.41 -16.40
CA GLU A 88 0.99 -7.02 -16.88
C GLU A 88 -0.23 -6.24 -16.40
N PRO A 89 -1.33 -6.21 -17.16
CA PRO A 89 -2.54 -5.53 -16.71
C PRO A 89 -3.19 -6.25 -15.53
N ALA A 90 -3.74 -5.44 -14.61
CA ALA A 90 -4.63 -5.95 -13.58
C ALA A 90 -6.07 -5.90 -14.08
N HIS A 91 -6.80 -6.99 -13.89
CA HIS A 91 -8.21 -7.13 -14.28
C HIS A 91 -9.12 -7.24 -13.04
N PRO A 92 -10.45 -7.06 -13.20
CA PRO A 92 -11.39 -7.28 -12.10
C PRO A 92 -11.17 -8.63 -11.41
N GLY A 93 -11.19 -8.61 -10.08
CA GLY A 93 -10.92 -9.74 -9.23
C GLY A 93 -9.97 -9.39 -8.10
N ILE A 94 -9.46 -10.40 -7.41
CA ILE A 94 -8.56 -10.24 -6.28
C ILE A 94 -7.14 -9.96 -6.78
N VAL A 95 -6.52 -8.93 -6.20
CA VAL A 95 -5.09 -8.65 -6.29
C VAL A 95 -4.50 -8.51 -4.90
N THR A 96 -3.21 -8.78 -4.77
CA THR A 96 -2.50 -8.65 -3.50
C THR A 96 -1.28 -7.76 -3.68
N THR A 97 -0.96 -7.01 -2.64
CA THR A 97 0.26 -6.21 -2.57
C THR A 97 1.19 -6.75 -1.50
N ALA A 98 2.48 -6.51 -1.68
CA ALA A 98 3.49 -6.78 -0.66
C ALA A 98 4.52 -5.66 -0.68
N ALA A 99 4.92 -5.19 0.49
CA ALA A 99 5.94 -4.15 0.62
C ALA A 99 7.09 -4.63 1.51
N GLN A 100 8.30 -4.20 1.17
CA GLN A 100 9.53 -4.47 1.91
C GLN A 100 10.36 -3.19 2.02
N ILE A 101 11.02 -3.01 3.17
CA ILE A 101 11.93 -1.88 3.37
C ILE A 101 13.28 -2.21 2.72
N ILE A 102 13.76 -1.30 1.88
CA ILE A 102 15.13 -1.34 1.35
C ILE A 102 16.07 -0.74 2.38
N LYS A 103 15.72 0.44 2.91
CA LYS A 103 16.49 1.13 3.94
C LYS A 103 15.60 2.04 4.75
N MET A 104 15.65 1.89 6.07
CA MET A 104 14.98 2.75 7.02
C MET A 104 16.01 3.64 7.71
N GLY A 105 15.96 4.93 7.43
CA GLY A 105 16.78 5.92 8.09
C GLY A 105 16.04 6.64 9.22
N LYS A 106 16.67 7.64 9.81
CA LYS A 106 16.09 8.44 10.88
C LYS A 106 14.93 9.34 10.38
N SER A 107 15.09 9.91 9.21
CA SER A 107 14.14 10.87 8.62
C SER A 107 13.63 10.48 7.23
N THR A 108 14.19 9.44 6.65
CA THR A 108 13.88 9.01 5.29
C THR A 108 13.85 7.48 5.22
N ALA A 109 12.88 6.93 4.50
CA ALA A 109 12.79 5.51 4.22
C ALA A 109 12.70 5.28 2.70
N PHE A 110 13.38 4.22 2.26
CA PHE A 110 13.32 3.70 0.90
C PHE A 110 12.62 2.35 0.93
N ILE A 111 11.53 2.23 0.20
CA ILE A 111 10.62 1.09 0.29
C ILE A 111 10.30 0.62 -1.12
N GLU A 112 10.18 -0.67 -1.32
CA GLU A 112 9.65 -1.23 -2.56
C GLU A 112 8.40 -2.05 -2.28
N GLY A 113 7.51 -2.10 -3.28
CA GLY A 113 6.26 -2.82 -3.19
C GLY A 113 5.88 -3.42 -4.54
N SER A 114 5.12 -4.49 -4.50
CA SER A 114 4.69 -5.21 -5.69
C SER A 114 3.20 -5.52 -5.64
N LEU A 115 2.60 -5.62 -6.83
CA LEU A 115 1.22 -6.06 -7.03
C LEU A 115 1.22 -7.42 -7.73
N PHE A 116 0.41 -8.33 -7.22
CA PHE A 116 0.26 -9.69 -7.76
C PHE A 116 -1.21 -9.96 -8.10
N ASP A 117 -1.44 -10.78 -9.13
CA ASP A 117 -2.77 -11.32 -9.39
C ASP A 117 -3.11 -12.47 -8.43
N ASN A 118 -4.31 -13.05 -8.59
CA ASN A 118 -4.78 -14.14 -7.72
C ASN A 118 -4.03 -15.46 -7.93
N GLU A 119 -3.25 -15.58 -8.99
CA GLU A 119 -2.39 -16.74 -9.29
C GLU A 119 -0.94 -16.53 -8.80
N GLY A 120 -0.63 -15.37 -8.26
CA GLY A 120 0.70 -15.02 -7.77
C GLY A 120 1.64 -14.45 -8.84
N ASN A 121 1.14 -14.13 -10.03
CA ASN A 121 1.94 -13.48 -11.06
C ASN A 121 2.15 -12.00 -10.70
N ILE A 122 3.37 -11.50 -10.87
CA ILE A 122 3.68 -10.10 -10.64
C ILE A 122 3.10 -9.23 -11.77
N LEU A 123 2.31 -8.24 -11.39
CA LEU A 123 1.67 -7.31 -12.32
C LEU A 123 2.41 -5.97 -12.40
N ALA A 124 2.93 -5.50 -11.27
CA ALA A 124 3.64 -4.23 -11.18
C ALA A 124 4.58 -4.23 -9.98
N LYS A 125 5.62 -3.41 -10.05
CA LYS A 125 6.54 -3.17 -8.94
C LYS A 125 6.90 -1.70 -8.87
N GLY A 126 6.90 -1.16 -7.64
CA GLY A 126 7.25 0.22 -7.37
C GLY A 126 8.33 0.34 -6.32
N SER A 127 8.95 1.51 -6.30
CA SER A 127 9.85 1.94 -5.25
C SER A 127 9.53 3.37 -4.84
N SER A 128 9.68 3.68 -3.58
CA SER A 128 9.41 5.02 -3.06
C SER A 128 10.50 5.51 -2.13
N SER A 129 10.67 6.84 -2.14
CA SER A 129 11.43 7.58 -1.14
C SER A 129 10.43 8.33 -0.28
N ASN A 130 10.53 8.22 1.03
CA ASN A 130 9.55 8.75 1.96
C ASN A 130 10.24 9.58 3.02
N ARG A 131 9.67 10.75 3.32
CA ARG A 131 10.01 11.50 4.50
C ARG A 131 9.24 10.94 5.68
N LEU A 132 9.93 10.70 6.79
CA LEU A 132 9.34 10.20 8.03
C LEU A 132 9.05 11.36 8.96
N ILE A 133 7.78 11.54 9.32
CA ILE A 133 7.33 12.61 10.22
C ILE A 133 6.86 11.96 11.53
N PRO A 134 7.39 12.39 12.68
CA PRO A 134 6.89 11.91 13.98
C PRO A 134 5.37 12.04 14.06
N SER A 135 4.69 10.98 14.51
CA SER A 135 3.22 10.92 14.52
C SER A 135 2.58 12.05 15.30
N GLU A 136 3.18 12.47 16.40
CA GLU A 136 2.76 13.62 17.19
C GLU A 136 2.75 14.93 16.40
N LYS A 137 3.74 15.13 15.51
CA LYS A 137 3.85 16.33 14.65
C LYS A 137 2.98 16.23 13.42
N PHE A 138 2.65 15.02 12.99
CA PHE A 138 1.81 14.81 11.83
C PHE A 138 0.39 15.30 12.07
N SER A 139 -0.20 14.94 13.22
CA SER A 139 -1.55 15.36 13.59
C SER A 139 -1.70 16.87 13.82
N GLU A 140 -0.60 17.59 14.05
CA GLU A 140 -0.60 19.06 14.21
C GLU A 140 -0.61 19.78 12.86
N ARG A 141 -0.13 19.14 11.79
CA ARG A 141 0.06 19.74 10.46
C ARG A 141 -0.97 19.32 9.42
N TYR A 142 -1.52 18.14 9.56
CA TYR A 142 -2.37 17.48 8.58
C TYR A 142 -3.62 16.89 9.23
#